data_611dd9e8f92f8fbe630580eb27735075
#
_entry.id   611dd9e8f92f8fbe630580eb27735075
#
_cell.length_a   1.000
_cell.length_b   1.000
_cell.length_c   1.000
_cell.angle_alpha   90.00
_cell.angle_beta   90.00
_cell.angle_gamma   90.00
#
_symmetry.space_group_name_H-M   'P 1'
#
loop_
_entity.id
_entity.type
_entity.pdbx_description
1 polymer ?
#
loop_
_entity_poly.entity_id
_entity_poly.type
_entity_poly.pdbx_seq_one_letter_code
_entity_poly.pdbx_strand_id
1 'polypeptide(L)'
;MDTELINKYVVLMEKIYSNSTTKYCSELSKLLNDKIDKFSLTASEELNKDFFHLVSKRKIESINNIEKESIIPIYAISKKETYYYEQIFQSLNKFLMDLITWEVLFFNDFFDMGIQQSAIYLNNIYKNSVNTIYDYTQKNLIGKNNDYFAISLMIIINFEQKKLMEKLNLNHLDFYFYEINKLLWPKFDQIYKATSEQIFKVNMKNNKLFTNGIHSVTHKLGEFLSMINLISKQTTNTPMIFAKLKEIQNLFNQFFYELTETMKFNNNNEREEMVTIFFINNIYYLLVKLKDFDAMKEENDPQSFDKILNNKRETYLNILIKKHFDEINKILQRCINKNNQANGVSFLENEVKKLTKNELKTVAQHFNNKYRDILNAVKKDIYSSIKDTENAKITYTKFLSELLNRYASFVDLLRMTKNDDLLMTIVSVQKLMIEINNITKTLNN
;
A
#
# COMPACT_ATOMS: atom_id res chain seq x y z
N MET A 1 -41.48 38.95 -18.12
CA MET A 1 -40.17 38.93 -18.80
C MET A 1 -40.34 38.45 -20.23
N ASP A 2 -39.63 39.03 -21.18
CA ASP A 2 -39.82 38.73 -22.62
C ASP A 2 -39.19 37.36 -22.98
N THR A 3 -40.06 36.40 -23.23
CA THR A 3 -39.66 35.00 -23.58
C THR A 3 -38.84 34.95 -24.93
N GLU A 4 -39.09 35.93 -25.80
CA GLU A 4 -38.33 36.02 -27.04
C GLU A 4 -36.86 36.41 -26.81
N LEU A 5 -36.61 37.35 -25.88
CA LEU A 5 -35.26 37.76 -25.50
C LEU A 5 -34.51 36.60 -24.86
N ILE A 6 -35.15 35.85 -23.97
CA ILE A 6 -34.53 34.67 -23.37
C ILE A 6 -34.14 33.64 -24.40
N ASN A 7 -35.05 33.31 -25.34
CA ASN A 7 -34.77 32.33 -26.38
C ASN A 7 -33.62 32.78 -27.30
N LYS A 8 -33.57 34.05 -27.68
CA LYS A 8 -32.44 34.61 -28.46
C LYS A 8 -31.13 34.52 -27.70
N TYR A 9 -31.11 34.82 -26.40
CA TYR A 9 -29.95 34.68 -25.53
C TYR A 9 -29.46 33.22 -25.49
N VAL A 10 -30.37 32.27 -25.22
CA VAL A 10 -30.06 30.85 -25.16
C VAL A 10 -29.38 30.34 -26.44
N VAL A 11 -29.95 30.68 -27.60
CA VAL A 11 -29.38 30.27 -28.91
C VAL A 11 -28.00 30.87 -29.15
N LEU A 12 -27.81 32.14 -28.76
CA LEU A 12 -26.53 32.84 -28.92
C LEU A 12 -25.44 32.21 -28.01
N MET A 13 -25.77 32.03 -26.73
CA MET A 13 -24.81 31.52 -25.75
C MET A 13 -24.46 30.05 -25.99
N GLU A 14 -25.43 29.22 -26.39
CA GLU A 14 -25.18 27.84 -26.82
C GLU A 14 -24.12 27.79 -27.94
N LYS A 15 -24.25 28.63 -28.97
CA LYS A 15 -23.29 28.69 -30.07
C LYS A 15 -21.90 29.17 -29.62
N ILE A 16 -21.85 30.20 -28.79
CA ILE A 16 -20.57 30.76 -28.25
C ILE A 16 -19.85 29.69 -27.43
N TYR A 17 -20.55 29.04 -26.51
CA TYR A 17 -19.94 28.06 -25.61
C TYR A 17 -19.55 26.79 -26.34
N SER A 18 -20.37 26.28 -27.25
CA SER A 18 -20.05 25.13 -28.09
C SER A 18 -18.78 25.36 -28.93
N ASN A 19 -18.64 26.51 -29.56
CA ASN A 19 -17.47 26.85 -30.35
C ASN A 19 -16.22 27.00 -29.46
N SER A 20 -16.35 27.67 -28.31
CA SER A 20 -15.26 27.85 -27.36
C SER A 20 -14.78 26.52 -26.80
N THR A 21 -15.69 25.62 -26.43
CA THR A 21 -15.41 24.27 -25.91
C THR A 21 -14.69 23.42 -26.97
N THR A 22 -15.18 23.42 -28.22
CA THR A 22 -14.55 22.67 -29.31
C THR A 22 -13.12 23.15 -29.58
N LYS A 23 -12.90 24.47 -29.58
CA LYS A 23 -11.57 25.07 -29.73
C LYS A 23 -10.67 24.68 -28.55
N TYR A 24 -11.16 24.77 -27.32
CA TYR A 24 -10.43 24.41 -26.11
C TYR A 24 -9.97 22.96 -26.14
N CYS A 25 -10.85 22.01 -26.42
CA CYS A 25 -10.52 20.58 -26.60
C CYS A 25 -9.43 20.37 -27.66
N SER A 26 -9.54 21.06 -28.80
CA SER A 26 -8.54 20.98 -29.88
C SER A 26 -7.16 21.50 -29.46
N GLU A 27 -7.09 22.62 -28.75
CA GLU A 27 -5.82 23.18 -28.27
C GLU A 27 -5.20 22.30 -27.18
N LEU A 28 -5.98 21.78 -26.23
CA LEU A 28 -5.48 20.86 -25.20
C LEU A 28 -4.96 19.55 -25.80
N SER A 29 -5.52 19.07 -26.90
CA SER A 29 -5.02 17.88 -27.60
C SER A 29 -3.56 18.00 -28.02
N LYS A 30 -3.10 19.21 -28.35
CA LYS A 30 -1.71 19.49 -28.77
C LYS A 30 -0.72 19.46 -27.61
N LEU A 31 -1.23 19.57 -26.38
CA LEU A 31 -0.43 19.61 -25.14
C LEU A 31 -0.33 18.24 -24.46
N LEU A 32 -1.06 17.25 -24.96
CA LEU A 32 -1.08 15.91 -24.37
C LEU A 32 0.28 15.22 -24.54
N ASN A 33 0.83 14.74 -23.43
CA ASN A 33 2.04 13.93 -23.42
C ASN A 33 1.71 12.44 -23.48
N ASP A 34 1.76 11.86 -24.67
CA ASP A 34 1.47 10.42 -24.91
C ASP A 34 2.71 9.53 -24.66
N LYS A 35 3.88 10.10 -24.33
CA LYS A 35 5.13 9.33 -24.17
C LYS A 35 5.24 8.61 -22.81
N ILE A 36 4.13 8.11 -22.32
CA ILE A 36 4.02 7.52 -20.97
C ILE A 36 4.59 6.10 -20.87
N ASP A 37 4.83 5.41 -21.99
CA ASP A 37 5.28 4.00 -22.03
C ASP A 37 6.57 3.72 -21.24
N LYS A 38 7.43 4.73 -21.06
CA LYS A 38 8.68 4.57 -20.30
C LYS A 38 8.48 4.49 -18.77
N PHE A 39 7.33 4.91 -18.26
CA PHE A 39 7.00 4.98 -16.84
C PHE A 39 5.82 4.09 -16.45
N SER A 40 5.37 3.23 -17.35
CA SER A 40 4.37 2.21 -17.03
C SER A 40 4.93 1.24 -16.00
N LEU A 41 4.12 0.83 -15.02
CA LEU A 41 4.44 -0.24 -14.07
C LEU A 41 4.89 -1.54 -14.76
N THR A 42 4.56 -1.67 -16.04
CA THR A 42 4.77 -2.86 -16.86
C THR A 42 6.01 -2.78 -17.75
N ALA A 43 6.55 -1.59 -17.98
CA ALA A 43 7.55 -1.35 -19.05
C ALA A 43 8.98 -1.76 -18.71
N SER A 44 9.35 -1.99 -17.44
CA SER A 44 10.72 -2.34 -17.06
C SER A 44 10.79 -3.45 -16.00
N GLU A 45 11.77 -4.32 -16.10
CA GLU A 45 12.08 -5.32 -15.06
C GLU A 45 12.57 -4.64 -13.78
N GLU A 46 13.27 -3.50 -13.89
CA GLU A 46 13.75 -2.70 -12.75
C GLU A 46 13.13 -1.30 -12.78
N LEU A 47 12.40 -0.95 -11.71
CA LEU A 47 11.94 0.42 -11.47
C LEU A 47 13.07 1.23 -10.84
N ASN A 48 13.45 2.32 -11.48
CA ASN A 48 14.45 3.24 -10.96
C ASN A 48 13.84 4.28 -10.00
N LYS A 49 14.69 5.05 -9.31
CA LYS A 49 14.25 6.11 -8.40
C LYS A 49 13.44 7.20 -9.11
N ASP A 50 13.70 7.44 -10.39
CA ASP A 50 13.02 8.46 -11.18
C ASP A 50 11.55 8.11 -11.40
N PHE A 51 11.21 6.81 -11.58
CA PHE A 51 9.84 6.35 -11.66
C PHE A 51 9.05 6.68 -10.37
N PHE A 52 9.60 6.35 -9.21
CA PHE A 52 8.92 6.61 -7.93
C PHE A 52 8.73 8.11 -7.66
N HIS A 53 9.73 8.91 -8.00
CA HIS A 53 9.65 10.37 -7.90
C HIS A 53 8.56 10.94 -8.81
N LEU A 54 8.49 10.48 -10.06
CA LEU A 54 7.47 10.89 -11.01
C LEU A 54 6.05 10.54 -10.53
N VAL A 55 5.84 9.30 -10.07
CA VAL A 55 4.54 8.84 -9.55
C VAL A 55 4.11 9.68 -8.35
N SER A 56 5.01 9.93 -7.41
CA SER A 56 4.72 10.76 -6.24
C SER A 56 4.39 12.20 -6.63
N LYS A 57 5.13 12.78 -7.57
CA LYS A 57 4.88 14.13 -8.09
C LYS A 57 3.50 14.22 -8.76
N ARG A 58 3.16 13.28 -9.66
CA ARG A 58 1.85 13.22 -10.32
C ARG A 58 0.70 13.13 -9.32
N LYS A 59 0.83 12.28 -8.29
CA LYS A 59 -0.18 12.14 -7.22
C LYS A 59 -0.41 13.47 -6.51
N ILE A 60 0.68 14.12 -6.06
CA ILE A 60 0.61 15.39 -5.32
C ILE A 60 0.02 16.49 -6.19
N GLU A 61 0.48 16.66 -7.42
CA GLU A 61 -0.01 17.70 -8.33
C GLU A 61 -1.49 17.52 -8.69
N SER A 62 -1.96 16.28 -8.87
CA SER A 62 -3.34 16.03 -9.26
C SER A 62 -4.33 16.18 -8.10
N ILE A 63 -3.93 15.85 -6.86
CA ILE A 63 -4.83 15.88 -5.70
C ILE A 63 -4.84 17.24 -5.02
N ASN A 64 -3.67 17.85 -4.82
CA ASN A 64 -3.58 19.16 -4.14
C ASN A 64 -4.04 20.32 -5.02
N ASN A 65 -4.19 20.11 -6.32
CA ASN A 65 -4.53 21.16 -7.28
C ASN A 65 -5.93 20.97 -7.91
N ILE A 66 -6.86 20.26 -7.25
CA ILE A 66 -8.21 20.00 -7.78
C ILE A 66 -8.96 21.32 -8.09
N GLU A 67 -8.71 22.35 -7.29
CA GLU A 67 -9.29 23.69 -7.49
C GLU A 67 -8.45 24.59 -8.40
N LYS A 68 -7.32 24.08 -8.94
CA LYS A 68 -6.45 24.84 -9.84
C LYS A 68 -7.22 25.31 -11.08
N GLU A 69 -6.90 26.51 -11.52
CA GLU A 69 -7.44 27.10 -12.76
C GLU A 69 -7.19 26.22 -13.98
N SER A 70 -8.08 26.33 -14.95
CA SER A 70 -7.95 25.63 -16.24
C SER A 70 -6.66 26.01 -16.96
N ILE A 71 -6.04 25.07 -17.66
CA ILE A 71 -4.86 25.30 -18.49
C ILE A 71 -5.18 26.37 -19.53
N ILE A 72 -4.33 27.37 -19.65
CA ILE A 72 -4.42 28.39 -20.69
C ILE A 72 -3.52 27.94 -21.86
N PRO A 73 -4.08 27.42 -22.99
CA PRO A 73 -3.29 26.79 -24.04
C PRO A 73 -2.22 27.69 -24.65
N ILE A 74 -2.51 28.97 -24.84
CA ILE A 74 -1.56 29.94 -25.42
C ILE A 74 -0.29 30.03 -24.59
N TYR A 75 -0.42 30.11 -23.26
CA TYR A 75 0.75 30.16 -22.37
C TYR A 75 1.50 28.83 -22.34
N ALA A 76 0.77 27.71 -22.27
CA ALA A 76 1.36 26.39 -22.28
C ALA A 76 2.17 26.11 -23.54
N ILE A 77 1.62 26.46 -24.73
CA ILE A 77 2.30 26.33 -26.02
C ILE A 77 3.55 27.20 -26.06
N SER A 78 3.46 28.47 -25.62
CA SER A 78 4.62 29.41 -25.61
C SER A 78 5.76 28.89 -24.75
N LYS A 79 5.47 28.19 -23.64
CA LYS A 79 6.45 27.61 -22.73
C LYS A 79 6.85 26.17 -23.10
N LYS A 80 6.29 25.60 -24.17
CA LYS A 80 6.48 24.19 -24.57
C LYS A 80 6.13 23.20 -23.46
N GLU A 81 5.14 23.51 -22.64
CA GLU A 81 4.66 22.64 -21.58
C GLU A 81 3.84 21.49 -22.18
N THR A 82 3.91 20.32 -21.56
CA THR A 82 3.09 19.14 -21.87
C THR A 82 2.43 18.62 -20.62
N TYR A 83 1.27 18.03 -20.78
CA TYR A 83 0.43 17.60 -19.64
C TYR A 83 0.02 16.13 -19.78
N TYR A 84 -0.15 15.46 -18.63
CA TYR A 84 -0.65 14.09 -18.57
C TYR A 84 -2.17 14.04 -18.77
N TYR A 85 -2.70 12.85 -19.03
CA TYR A 85 -4.13 12.61 -19.26
C TYR A 85 -5.02 13.14 -18.15
N GLU A 86 -4.67 12.89 -16.89
CA GLU A 86 -5.42 13.36 -15.71
C GLU A 86 -5.42 14.88 -15.59
N GLN A 87 -4.33 15.55 -15.96
CA GLN A 87 -4.23 17.02 -15.93
C GLN A 87 -5.10 17.66 -17.01
N ILE A 88 -5.12 17.10 -18.22
CA ILE A 88 -6.01 17.55 -19.29
C ILE A 88 -7.48 17.32 -18.87
N PHE A 89 -7.80 16.16 -18.31
CA PHE A 89 -9.13 15.84 -17.79
C PHE A 89 -9.58 16.83 -16.71
N GLN A 90 -8.72 17.10 -15.73
CA GLN A 90 -8.97 18.08 -14.68
C GLN A 90 -9.27 19.47 -15.24
N SER A 91 -8.48 19.90 -16.23
CA SER A 91 -8.63 21.19 -16.88
C SER A 91 -9.92 21.33 -17.67
N LEU A 92 -10.34 20.28 -18.37
CA LEU A 92 -11.61 20.24 -19.11
C LEU A 92 -12.81 20.33 -18.18
N ASN A 93 -12.80 19.55 -17.11
CA ASN A 93 -13.87 19.58 -16.13
C ASN A 93 -13.93 20.96 -15.45
N LYS A 94 -12.78 21.52 -15.05
CA LYS A 94 -12.74 22.85 -14.42
C LYS A 94 -13.27 23.93 -15.34
N PHE A 95 -12.87 23.92 -16.61
CA PHE A 95 -13.42 24.81 -17.62
C PHE A 95 -14.95 24.72 -17.73
N LEU A 96 -15.47 23.49 -17.74
CA LEU A 96 -16.91 23.26 -17.79
C LEU A 96 -17.63 23.73 -16.52
N MET A 97 -17.03 23.46 -15.36
CA MET A 97 -17.56 23.90 -14.08
C MET A 97 -17.63 25.43 -13.98
N ASP A 98 -16.56 26.13 -14.39
CA ASP A 98 -16.48 27.58 -14.36
C ASP A 98 -17.51 28.19 -15.35
N LEU A 99 -17.59 27.67 -16.57
CA LEU A 99 -18.54 28.10 -17.57
C LEU A 99 -19.99 28.01 -17.03
N ILE A 100 -20.37 26.89 -16.45
CA ILE A 100 -21.71 26.67 -15.92
C ILE A 100 -21.97 27.53 -14.69
N THR A 101 -20.99 27.63 -13.79
CA THR A 101 -21.17 28.44 -12.58
C THR A 101 -21.43 29.90 -12.90
N TRP A 102 -20.64 30.50 -13.81
CA TRP A 102 -20.83 31.87 -14.21
C TRP A 102 -22.15 32.08 -14.96
N GLU A 103 -22.52 31.14 -15.84
CA GLU A 103 -23.76 31.23 -16.59
C GLU A 103 -24.98 31.14 -15.69
N VAL A 104 -24.99 30.20 -14.74
CA VAL A 104 -26.10 30.05 -13.78
C VAL A 104 -26.28 31.32 -12.95
N LEU A 105 -25.19 31.88 -12.43
CA LEU A 105 -25.25 33.11 -11.66
C LEU A 105 -25.77 34.29 -12.50
N PHE A 106 -25.21 34.48 -13.69
CA PHE A 106 -25.62 35.55 -14.59
C PHE A 106 -27.08 35.41 -15.03
N PHE A 107 -27.47 34.20 -15.47
CA PHE A 107 -28.82 33.96 -16.01
C PHE A 107 -29.91 34.20 -14.95
N ASN A 108 -29.67 33.70 -13.75
CA ASN A 108 -30.63 33.85 -12.65
C ASN A 108 -30.76 35.32 -12.19
N ASP A 109 -29.62 36.01 -12.11
CA ASP A 109 -29.61 37.44 -11.67
C ASP A 109 -30.18 38.35 -12.78
N PHE A 110 -29.79 38.21 -14.01
CA PHE A 110 -30.21 39.06 -15.12
C PHE A 110 -31.68 38.86 -15.51
N PHE A 111 -32.14 37.61 -15.52
CA PHE A 111 -33.55 37.31 -15.90
C PHE A 111 -34.49 37.21 -14.72
N ASP A 112 -34.00 37.41 -13.50
CA ASP A 112 -34.78 37.31 -12.24
C ASP A 112 -35.59 36.00 -12.18
N MET A 113 -34.93 34.88 -12.45
CA MET A 113 -35.49 33.53 -12.48
C MET A 113 -35.04 32.70 -11.32
N GLY A 114 -35.98 31.93 -10.74
CA GLY A 114 -35.63 30.89 -9.76
C GLY A 114 -34.89 29.72 -10.41
N ILE A 115 -34.07 29.02 -9.64
CA ILE A 115 -33.18 27.90 -10.08
C ILE A 115 -33.96 26.84 -10.87
N GLN A 116 -35.20 26.50 -10.50
CA GLN A 116 -35.99 25.49 -11.20
C GLN A 116 -36.51 25.98 -12.56
N GLN A 117 -36.83 27.26 -12.68
CA GLN A 117 -37.33 27.83 -13.93
C GLN A 117 -36.21 28.03 -14.96
N SER A 118 -35.03 28.41 -14.48
CA SER A 118 -33.85 28.63 -15.33
C SER A 118 -33.23 27.31 -15.85
N ALA A 119 -33.43 26.19 -15.15
CA ALA A 119 -32.78 24.91 -15.46
C ALA A 119 -33.00 24.43 -16.90
N ILE A 120 -34.18 24.61 -17.47
CA ILE A 120 -34.49 24.19 -18.87
C ILE A 120 -33.68 25.03 -19.88
N TYR A 121 -33.61 26.34 -19.67
CA TYR A 121 -32.85 27.25 -20.52
C TYR A 121 -31.35 27.01 -20.40
N LEU A 122 -30.85 26.89 -19.19
CA LEU A 122 -29.45 26.61 -18.88
C LEU A 122 -29.01 25.28 -19.50
N ASN A 123 -29.79 24.22 -19.38
CA ASN A 123 -29.50 22.94 -20.01
C ASN A 123 -29.35 23.07 -21.54
N ASN A 124 -30.15 23.90 -22.19
CA ASN A 124 -30.02 24.15 -23.62
C ASN A 124 -28.75 24.94 -23.95
N ILE A 125 -28.33 25.86 -23.11
CA ILE A 125 -27.12 26.67 -23.33
C ILE A 125 -25.86 25.78 -23.33
N TYR A 126 -25.70 24.88 -22.36
CA TYR A 126 -24.44 24.14 -22.22
C TYR A 126 -24.46 22.67 -22.67
N LYS A 127 -25.62 22.14 -23.14
CA LYS A 127 -25.77 20.76 -23.61
C LYS A 127 -24.70 20.33 -24.60
N ASN A 128 -24.45 21.16 -25.62
CA ASN A 128 -23.46 20.83 -26.64
C ASN A 128 -22.02 20.92 -26.14
N SER A 129 -21.73 21.82 -25.22
CA SER A 129 -20.45 21.90 -24.54
C SER A 129 -20.19 20.69 -23.67
N VAL A 130 -21.16 20.24 -22.89
CA VAL A 130 -21.08 19.01 -22.07
C VAL A 130 -20.84 17.78 -22.95
N ASN A 131 -21.62 17.63 -24.03
CA ASN A 131 -21.47 16.52 -24.97
C ASN A 131 -20.09 16.51 -25.65
N THR A 132 -19.58 17.69 -26.05
CA THR A 132 -18.26 17.83 -26.67
C THR A 132 -17.14 17.38 -25.72
N ILE A 133 -17.18 17.81 -24.45
CA ILE A 133 -16.18 17.40 -23.46
C ILE A 133 -16.33 15.92 -23.11
N TYR A 134 -17.56 15.42 -22.98
CA TYR A 134 -17.82 14.00 -22.75
C TYR A 134 -17.24 13.12 -23.87
N ASP A 135 -17.54 13.44 -25.13
CA ASP A 135 -17.04 12.72 -26.30
C ASP A 135 -15.51 12.77 -26.41
N TYR A 136 -14.94 13.94 -26.14
CA TYR A 136 -13.49 14.11 -26.14
C TYR A 136 -12.84 13.24 -25.04
N THR A 137 -13.39 13.29 -23.84
CA THR A 137 -12.92 12.50 -22.69
C THR A 137 -13.01 11.00 -22.97
N GLN A 138 -14.16 10.55 -23.48
CA GLN A 138 -14.37 9.14 -23.83
C GLN A 138 -13.36 8.65 -24.86
N LYS A 139 -13.19 9.38 -25.98
CA LYS A 139 -12.39 8.94 -27.12
C LYS A 139 -10.89 9.13 -26.94
N ASN A 140 -10.48 10.27 -26.35
CA ASN A 140 -9.07 10.69 -26.34
C ASN A 140 -8.40 10.50 -24.99
N LEU A 141 -9.12 10.64 -23.88
CA LEU A 141 -8.51 10.55 -22.56
C LEU A 141 -8.69 9.18 -21.89
N ILE A 142 -9.84 8.53 -22.08
CA ILE A 142 -10.13 7.22 -21.50
C ILE A 142 -9.85 6.10 -22.50
N GLY A 143 -10.38 6.21 -23.73
CA GLY A 143 -10.31 5.14 -24.73
C GLY A 143 -8.89 4.75 -25.13
N LYS A 144 -8.03 5.73 -25.36
CA LYS A 144 -6.62 5.54 -25.74
C LYS A 144 -5.68 5.32 -24.57
N ASN A 145 -6.13 5.57 -23.35
CA ASN A 145 -5.29 5.56 -22.17
C ASN A 145 -5.18 4.14 -21.59
N ASN A 146 -3.96 3.66 -21.41
CA ASN A 146 -3.65 2.41 -20.72
C ASN A 146 -2.79 2.65 -19.45
N ASP A 147 -2.66 3.90 -19.04
CA ASP A 147 -1.94 4.26 -17.82
C ASP A 147 -2.84 4.07 -16.59
N TYR A 148 -2.48 3.11 -15.76
CA TYR A 148 -3.17 2.81 -14.52
C TYR A 148 -3.27 4.02 -13.59
N PHE A 149 -2.17 4.79 -13.47
CA PHE A 149 -2.14 5.97 -12.60
C PHE A 149 -3.06 7.08 -13.11
N ALA A 150 -3.04 7.35 -14.42
CA ALA A 150 -3.90 8.37 -15.01
C ALA A 150 -5.38 8.06 -14.78
N ILE A 151 -5.83 6.84 -15.09
CA ILE A 151 -7.25 6.45 -14.88
C ILE A 151 -7.63 6.51 -13.39
N SER A 152 -6.73 6.05 -12.50
CA SER A 152 -6.95 6.13 -11.05
C SER A 152 -7.12 7.57 -10.56
N LEU A 153 -6.26 8.47 -11.02
CA LEU A 153 -6.33 9.90 -10.68
C LEU A 153 -7.57 10.57 -11.28
N MET A 154 -7.96 10.21 -12.52
CA MET A 154 -9.19 10.72 -13.13
C MET A 154 -10.45 10.32 -12.33
N ILE A 155 -10.50 9.13 -11.76
CA ILE A 155 -11.60 8.71 -10.85
C ILE A 155 -11.67 9.64 -9.63
N ILE A 156 -10.52 9.90 -9.00
CA ILE A 156 -10.43 10.79 -7.82
C ILE A 156 -10.84 12.20 -8.18
N ILE A 157 -10.29 12.75 -9.26
CA ILE A 157 -10.60 14.10 -9.75
C ILE A 157 -12.10 14.24 -10.03
N ASN A 158 -12.69 13.28 -10.72
CA ASN A 158 -14.12 13.28 -11.03
C ASN A 158 -15.00 13.32 -9.76
N PHE A 159 -14.63 12.55 -8.77
CA PHE A 159 -15.33 12.50 -7.47
C PHE A 159 -15.19 13.82 -6.70
N GLU A 160 -13.99 14.36 -6.57
CA GLU A 160 -13.76 15.59 -5.82
C GLU A 160 -14.34 16.83 -6.51
N GLN A 161 -14.28 16.90 -7.85
CA GLN A 161 -14.91 17.98 -8.60
C GLN A 161 -16.43 17.95 -8.53
N LYS A 162 -17.04 16.75 -8.55
CA LYS A 162 -18.47 16.60 -8.27
C LYS A 162 -18.82 17.14 -6.88
N LYS A 163 -18.06 16.73 -5.86
CA LYS A 163 -18.24 17.19 -4.48
C LYS A 163 -18.08 18.72 -4.32
N LEU A 164 -17.19 19.31 -5.12
CA LEU A 164 -17.04 20.77 -5.15
C LEU A 164 -18.30 21.45 -5.70
N MET A 165 -18.87 20.93 -6.80
CA MET A 165 -20.15 21.45 -7.35
C MET A 165 -21.33 21.27 -6.38
N GLU A 166 -21.39 20.15 -5.67
CA GLU A 166 -22.39 19.92 -4.61
C GLU A 166 -22.28 20.95 -3.48
N LYS A 167 -21.06 21.30 -3.05
CA LYS A 167 -20.82 22.36 -2.04
C LYS A 167 -21.29 23.74 -2.50
N LEU A 168 -21.25 24.00 -3.80
CA LEU A 168 -21.76 25.23 -4.40
C LEU A 168 -23.28 25.20 -4.65
N ASN A 169 -23.96 24.11 -4.31
CA ASN A 169 -25.36 23.83 -4.63
C ASN A 169 -25.68 23.88 -6.14
N LEU A 170 -24.72 23.48 -6.98
CA LEU A 170 -24.82 23.49 -8.45
C LEU A 170 -24.87 22.05 -8.98
N ASN A 171 -26.06 21.46 -9.03
CA ASN A 171 -26.27 20.06 -9.44
C ASN A 171 -26.37 19.87 -10.97
N HIS A 172 -26.09 20.91 -11.75
CA HIS A 172 -26.26 20.91 -13.21
C HIS A 172 -25.32 19.92 -13.94
N LEU A 173 -24.21 19.52 -13.32
CA LEU A 173 -23.24 18.57 -13.85
C LEU A 173 -23.33 17.16 -13.23
N ASP A 174 -24.29 16.88 -12.35
CA ASP A 174 -24.38 15.58 -11.69
C ASP A 174 -24.49 14.41 -12.68
N PHE A 175 -25.32 14.60 -13.73
CA PHE A 175 -25.46 13.61 -14.80
C PHE A 175 -24.16 13.43 -15.58
N TYR A 176 -23.44 14.49 -15.88
CA TYR A 176 -22.14 14.44 -16.54
C TYR A 176 -21.12 13.64 -15.71
N PHE A 177 -20.92 13.98 -14.44
CA PHE A 177 -20.00 13.25 -13.57
C PHE A 177 -20.38 11.78 -13.39
N TYR A 178 -21.68 11.48 -13.36
CA TYR A 178 -22.17 10.11 -13.30
C TYR A 178 -21.82 9.32 -14.60
N GLU A 179 -22.07 9.90 -15.76
CA GLU A 179 -21.74 9.27 -17.05
C GLU A 179 -20.22 9.08 -17.23
N ILE A 180 -19.41 10.02 -16.77
CA ILE A 180 -17.94 9.86 -16.73
C ILE A 180 -17.53 8.70 -15.84
N ASN A 181 -18.15 8.53 -14.69
CA ASN A 181 -17.88 7.37 -13.82
C ASN A 181 -18.20 6.04 -14.49
N LYS A 182 -19.27 5.97 -15.27
CA LYS A 182 -19.62 4.78 -16.06
C LYS A 182 -18.59 4.41 -17.13
N LEU A 183 -17.77 5.36 -17.57
CA LEU A 183 -16.63 5.12 -18.46
C LEU A 183 -15.37 4.74 -17.70
N LEU A 184 -15.08 5.45 -16.60
CA LEU A 184 -13.83 5.31 -15.85
C LEU A 184 -13.72 3.96 -15.14
N TRP A 185 -14.76 3.49 -14.46
CA TRP A 185 -14.69 2.27 -13.67
C TRP A 185 -14.47 1.00 -14.50
N PRO A 186 -15.17 0.76 -15.64
CA PRO A 186 -14.86 -0.38 -16.50
C PRO A 186 -13.46 -0.31 -17.10
N LYS A 187 -12.98 0.89 -17.46
CA LYS A 187 -11.62 1.08 -17.96
C LYS A 187 -10.58 0.79 -16.85
N PHE A 188 -10.84 1.23 -15.63
CA PHE A 188 -10.02 0.90 -14.47
C PHE A 188 -9.95 -0.62 -14.27
N ASP A 189 -11.07 -1.34 -14.34
CA ASP A 189 -11.10 -2.79 -14.21
C ASP A 189 -10.28 -3.50 -15.29
N GLN A 190 -10.40 -3.05 -16.53
CA GLN A 190 -9.64 -3.58 -17.65
C GLN A 190 -8.13 -3.43 -17.42
N ILE A 191 -7.70 -2.20 -17.06
CA ILE A 191 -6.27 -1.90 -16.84
C ILE A 191 -5.76 -2.57 -15.58
N TYR A 192 -6.58 -2.62 -14.51
CA TYR A 192 -6.26 -3.32 -13.27
C TYR A 192 -5.87 -4.78 -13.53
N LYS A 193 -6.69 -5.53 -14.27
CA LYS A 193 -6.41 -6.94 -14.62
C LYS A 193 -5.12 -7.07 -15.42
N ALA A 194 -4.97 -6.26 -16.47
CA ALA A 194 -3.77 -6.29 -17.31
C ALA A 194 -2.51 -5.95 -16.51
N THR A 195 -2.57 -4.95 -15.62
CA THR A 195 -1.43 -4.52 -14.79
C THR A 195 -1.08 -5.56 -13.72
N SER A 196 -2.07 -6.12 -13.03
CA SER A 196 -1.83 -7.17 -12.03
C SER A 196 -1.17 -8.40 -12.64
N GLU A 197 -1.69 -8.89 -13.78
CA GLU A 197 -1.08 -10.01 -14.50
C GLU A 197 0.36 -9.73 -14.93
N GLN A 198 0.65 -8.53 -15.39
CA GLN A 198 2.00 -8.16 -15.85
C GLN A 198 3.00 -7.96 -14.69
N ILE A 199 2.56 -7.43 -13.54
CA ILE A 199 3.41 -7.29 -12.35
C ILE A 199 3.99 -8.66 -11.96
N PHE A 200 3.19 -9.73 -12.05
CA PHE A 200 3.60 -11.08 -11.66
C PHE A 200 4.23 -11.90 -12.82
N LYS A 201 4.23 -11.41 -14.06
CA LYS A 201 4.94 -12.04 -15.19
C LYS A 201 6.45 -11.75 -15.14
N VAL A 202 7.13 -12.32 -14.18
CA VAL A 202 8.59 -12.21 -14.07
C VAL A 202 9.22 -13.52 -14.50
N ASN A 203 10.35 -13.46 -15.24
CA ASN A 203 11.09 -14.64 -15.63
C ASN A 203 11.77 -15.25 -14.40
N MET A 204 11.12 -16.24 -13.78
CA MET A 204 11.60 -16.92 -12.56
C MET A 204 12.94 -17.68 -12.75
N LYS A 205 13.40 -17.86 -14.00
CA LYS A 205 14.68 -18.54 -14.30
C LYS A 205 15.90 -17.64 -14.05
N ASN A 206 15.71 -16.37 -13.81
CA ASN A 206 16.81 -15.42 -13.61
C ASN A 206 17.21 -15.37 -12.12
N ASN A 207 18.10 -16.30 -11.69
CA ASN A 207 18.56 -16.45 -10.30
C ASN A 207 19.23 -15.20 -9.69
N LYS A 208 19.49 -14.13 -10.49
CA LYS A 208 20.02 -12.84 -10.02
C LYS A 208 18.99 -11.99 -9.27
N LEU A 209 17.71 -12.36 -9.30
CA LEU A 209 16.62 -11.61 -8.69
C LEU A 209 16.53 -11.82 -7.17
N PHE A 210 17.25 -12.79 -6.62
CA PHE A 210 17.20 -13.11 -5.21
C PHE A 210 18.31 -12.42 -4.42
N THR A 211 17.96 -11.31 -3.82
CA THR A 211 18.75 -10.64 -2.77
C THR A 211 17.95 -10.67 -1.48
N ASN A 212 18.62 -10.55 -0.33
CA ASN A 212 17.91 -10.32 0.96
C ASN A 212 17.14 -8.99 1.00
N GLY A 213 17.04 -8.30 -0.14
CA GLY A 213 16.37 -7.03 -0.31
C GLY A 213 14.88 -7.17 -0.66
N ILE A 214 14.31 -6.03 -1.02
CA ILE A 214 12.93 -5.95 -1.51
C ILE A 214 12.94 -6.32 -3.01
N HIS A 215 12.09 -7.25 -3.39
CA HIS A 215 11.97 -7.73 -4.77
C HIS A 215 11.34 -6.68 -5.68
N SER A 216 11.72 -6.63 -6.95
CA SER A 216 11.17 -5.67 -7.93
C SER A 216 9.65 -5.75 -8.06
N VAL A 217 9.09 -6.95 -8.03
CA VAL A 217 7.63 -7.18 -8.01
C VAL A 217 6.99 -6.53 -6.79
N THR A 218 7.63 -6.59 -5.62
CA THR A 218 7.14 -5.96 -4.38
C THR A 218 7.10 -4.44 -4.51
N HIS A 219 8.11 -3.84 -5.12
CA HIS A 219 8.12 -2.40 -5.40
C HIS A 219 6.97 -2.00 -6.33
N LYS A 220 6.81 -2.70 -7.45
CA LYS A 220 5.71 -2.47 -8.40
C LYS A 220 4.36 -2.60 -7.72
N LEU A 221 4.20 -3.66 -6.96
CA LEU A 221 2.98 -3.93 -6.21
C LEU A 221 2.72 -2.85 -5.15
N GLY A 222 3.74 -2.39 -4.44
CA GLY A 222 3.60 -1.32 -3.44
C GLY A 222 3.05 -0.02 -4.04
N GLU A 223 3.52 0.38 -5.22
CA GLU A 223 2.97 1.56 -5.92
C GLU A 223 1.55 1.31 -6.44
N PHE A 224 1.29 0.13 -6.97
CA PHE A 224 -0.04 -0.27 -7.41
C PHE A 224 -1.06 -0.23 -6.26
N LEU A 225 -0.73 -0.85 -5.13
CA LEU A 225 -1.56 -0.84 -3.93
C LEU A 225 -1.74 0.57 -3.34
N SER A 226 -0.71 1.40 -3.40
CA SER A 226 -0.81 2.77 -2.89
C SER A 226 -1.82 3.62 -3.67
N MET A 227 -2.01 3.38 -4.99
CA MET A 227 -3.05 4.03 -5.78
C MET A 227 -4.45 3.48 -5.46
N ILE A 228 -4.57 2.16 -5.28
CA ILE A 228 -5.85 1.56 -4.85
C ILE A 228 -6.28 2.13 -3.50
N ASN A 229 -5.35 2.22 -2.54
CA ASN A 229 -5.60 2.84 -1.24
C ASN A 229 -6.05 4.30 -1.37
N LEU A 230 -5.41 5.06 -2.25
CA LEU A 230 -5.78 6.45 -2.50
C LEU A 230 -7.22 6.58 -3.04
N ILE A 231 -7.60 5.74 -4.01
CA ILE A 231 -8.96 5.70 -4.53
C ILE A 231 -9.95 5.36 -3.42
N SER A 232 -9.64 4.39 -2.56
CA SER A 232 -10.54 3.98 -1.47
C SER A 232 -10.80 5.08 -0.44
N LYS A 233 -9.80 5.92 -0.18
CA LYS A 233 -9.93 7.06 0.74
C LYS A 233 -10.71 8.22 0.16
N GLN A 234 -10.64 8.40 -1.15
CA GLN A 234 -11.21 9.55 -1.85
C GLN A 234 -12.57 9.24 -2.48
N THR A 235 -12.98 7.97 -2.55
CA THR A 235 -14.25 7.57 -3.19
C THR A 235 -15.09 6.70 -2.26
N THR A 236 -16.38 6.57 -2.57
CA THR A 236 -17.34 5.76 -1.79
C THR A 236 -17.40 4.30 -2.23
N ASN A 237 -16.68 3.90 -3.27
CA ASN A 237 -16.79 2.55 -3.87
C ASN A 237 -15.89 1.50 -3.16
N THR A 238 -15.95 1.49 -1.85
CA THR A 238 -15.11 0.67 -0.96
C THR A 238 -15.23 -0.85 -1.19
N PRO A 239 -16.43 -1.46 -1.35
CA PRO A 239 -16.54 -2.93 -1.46
C PRO A 239 -15.82 -3.52 -2.68
N MET A 240 -15.88 -2.84 -3.84
CA MET A 240 -15.20 -3.29 -5.06
C MET A 240 -13.68 -3.21 -4.90
N ILE A 241 -13.20 -2.18 -4.23
CA ILE A 241 -11.78 -1.99 -3.96
C ILE A 241 -11.25 -3.06 -3.02
N PHE A 242 -12.01 -3.42 -2.00
CA PHE A 242 -11.69 -4.53 -1.09
C PHE A 242 -11.50 -5.86 -1.81
N ALA A 243 -12.43 -6.22 -2.69
CA ALA A 243 -12.34 -7.44 -3.47
C ALA A 243 -11.06 -7.50 -4.30
N LYS A 244 -10.66 -6.35 -4.92
CA LYS A 244 -9.42 -6.24 -5.71
C LYS A 244 -8.16 -6.35 -4.86
N LEU A 245 -8.16 -5.78 -3.67
CA LEU A 245 -7.03 -5.89 -2.75
C LEU A 245 -6.81 -7.33 -2.30
N LYS A 246 -7.89 -8.05 -1.99
CA LYS A 246 -7.83 -9.47 -1.61
C LYS A 246 -7.34 -10.36 -2.76
N GLU A 247 -7.80 -10.10 -3.98
CA GLU A 247 -7.32 -10.78 -5.18
C GLU A 247 -5.80 -10.61 -5.36
N ILE A 248 -5.30 -9.38 -5.29
CA ILE A 248 -3.86 -9.08 -5.40
C ILE A 248 -3.06 -9.74 -4.28
N GLN A 249 -3.56 -9.73 -3.06
CA GLN A 249 -2.90 -10.37 -1.93
C GLN A 249 -2.72 -11.87 -2.17
N ASN A 250 -3.74 -12.54 -2.69
CA ASN A 250 -3.66 -13.95 -3.03
C ASN A 250 -2.64 -14.20 -4.17
N LEU A 251 -2.68 -13.39 -5.23
CA LEU A 251 -1.71 -13.48 -6.34
C LEU A 251 -0.27 -13.26 -5.86
N PHE A 252 -0.05 -12.29 -4.96
CA PHE A 252 1.26 -12.05 -4.37
C PHE A 252 1.76 -13.24 -3.55
N ASN A 253 0.92 -13.78 -2.69
CA ASN A 253 1.27 -14.93 -1.87
C ASN A 253 1.62 -16.13 -2.75
N GLN A 254 0.81 -16.44 -3.76
CA GLN A 254 1.07 -17.51 -4.71
C GLN A 254 2.41 -17.29 -5.43
N PHE A 255 2.62 -16.12 -6.01
CA PHE A 255 3.86 -15.78 -6.72
C PHE A 255 5.09 -15.95 -5.83
N PHE A 256 5.04 -15.51 -4.58
CA PHE A 256 6.17 -15.61 -3.65
C PHE A 256 6.46 -17.05 -3.24
N TYR A 257 5.43 -17.87 -3.02
CA TYR A 257 5.63 -19.29 -2.78
C TYR A 257 6.27 -19.98 -3.99
N GLU A 258 5.76 -19.77 -5.20
CA GLU A 258 6.32 -20.31 -6.43
C GLU A 258 7.78 -19.84 -6.64
N LEU A 259 8.07 -18.55 -6.41
CA LEU A 259 9.42 -18.01 -6.50
C LEU A 259 10.38 -18.73 -5.55
N THR A 260 9.98 -18.95 -4.30
CA THR A 260 10.83 -19.63 -3.29
C THR A 260 11.07 -21.10 -3.60
N GLU A 261 10.17 -21.77 -4.34
CA GLU A 261 10.39 -23.14 -4.81
C GLU A 261 11.46 -23.23 -5.93
N THR A 262 11.63 -22.16 -6.71
CA THR A 262 12.64 -22.13 -7.78
C THR A 262 14.07 -21.89 -7.29
N MET A 263 14.24 -21.52 -6.01
CA MET A 263 15.54 -21.17 -5.43
C MET A 263 16.39 -22.38 -5.11
N LYS A 264 17.69 -22.24 -5.33
CA LYS A 264 18.68 -23.25 -4.97
C LYS A 264 19.40 -22.85 -3.70
N PHE A 265 19.43 -23.75 -2.71
CA PHE A 265 20.09 -23.59 -1.43
C PHE A 265 21.03 -24.76 -1.17
N ASN A 266 22.08 -24.54 -0.35
CA ASN A 266 23.04 -25.58 -0.01
C ASN A 266 22.44 -26.65 0.91
N ASN A 267 21.52 -26.23 1.78
CA ASN A 267 20.82 -27.12 2.71
C ASN A 267 19.44 -26.54 3.11
N ASN A 268 18.63 -27.38 3.74
CA ASN A 268 17.25 -27.03 4.15
C ASN A 268 17.19 -25.91 5.21
N ASN A 269 18.17 -25.86 6.14
CA ASN A 269 18.19 -24.83 7.19
C ASN A 269 18.49 -23.45 6.59
N GLU A 270 19.45 -23.35 5.66
CA GLU A 270 19.75 -22.13 4.92
C GLU A 270 18.54 -21.66 4.10
N ARG A 271 17.87 -22.62 3.43
CA ARG A 271 16.63 -22.34 2.68
C ARG A 271 15.57 -21.73 3.57
N GLU A 272 15.28 -22.35 4.73
CA GLU A 272 14.25 -21.89 5.65
C GLU A 272 14.55 -20.48 6.18
N GLU A 273 15.81 -20.22 6.57
CA GLU A 273 16.24 -18.89 7.06
C GLU A 273 16.11 -17.83 5.97
N MET A 274 16.67 -18.06 4.79
CA MET A 274 16.66 -17.11 3.68
C MET A 274 15.26 -16.80 3.15
N VAL A 275 14.43 -17.82 2.96
CA VAL A 275 13.03 -17.67 2.53
C VAL A 275 12.25 -16.86 3.58
N THR A 276 12.46 -17.15 4.87
CA THR A 276 11.78 -16.44 5.95
C THR A 276 12.15 -14.96 5.99
N ILE A 277 13.44 -14.63 5.89
CA ILE A 277 13.94 -13.24 5.82
C ILE A 277 13.37 -12.52 4.60
N PHE A 278 13.34 -13.19 3.46
CA PHE A 278 12.80 -12.63 2.23
C PHE A 278 11.33 -12.24 2.39
N PHE A 279 10.49 -13.14 2.93
CA PHE A 279 9.08 -12.81 3.22
C PHE A 279 8.96 -11.64 4.20
N ILE A 280 9.74 -11.61 5.29
CA ILE A 280 9.70 -10.53 6.29
C ILE A 280 9.99 -9.18 5.63
N ASN A 281 11.04 -9.06 4.81
CA ASN A 281 11.41 -7.82 4.17
C ASN A 281 10.35 -7.33 3.19
N ASN A 282 9.83 -8.22 2.37
CA ASN A 282 8.91 -7.87 1.29
C ASN A 282 7.49 -7.56 1.81
N ILE A 283 6.96 -8.38 2.71
CA ILE A 283 5.62 -8.13 3.27
C ILE A 283 5.60 -6.87 4.14
N TYR A 284 6.65 -6.65 4.95
CA TYR A 284 6.75 -5.43 5.74
C TYR A 284 6.74 -4.17 4.86
N TYR A 285 7.47 -4.18 3.75
CA TYR A 285 7.45 -3.07 2.79
C TYR A 285 6.04 -2.77 2.28
N LEU A 286 5.26 -3.81 1.92
CA LEU A 286 3.87 -3.62 1.48
C LEU A 286 2.99 -3.06 2.59
N LEU A 287 3.13 -3.54 3.82
CA LEU A 287 2.37 -3.04 4.97
C LEU A 287 2.67 -1.57 5.28
N VAL A 288 3.94 -1.15 5.14
CA VAL A 288 4.29 0.28 5.27
C VAL A 288 3.61 1.13 4.20
N LYS A 289 3.53 0.64 2.95
CA LYS A 289 2.80 1.32 1.86
C LYS A 289 1.28 1.36 2.08
N LEU A 290 0.76 0.42 2.85
CA LEU A 290 -0.67 0.26 3.19
C LEU A 290 -1.01 0.74 4.60
N LYS A 291 -0.07 1.37 5.33
CA LYS A 291 -0.17 1.70 6.75
C LYS A 291 -1.49 2.36 7.16
N ASP A 292 -2.06 3.16 6.28
CA ASP A 292 -3.31 3.89 6.53
C ASP A 292 -4.56 3.18 5.97
N PHE A 293 -4.44 1.92 5.57
CA PHE A 293 -5.53 1.16 4.98
C PHE A 293 -6.10 0.15 5.98
N ASP A 294 -7.13 0.58 6.74
CA ASP A 294 -7.76 -0.25 7.79
C ASP A 294 -8.43 -1.53 7.26
N ALA A 295 -8.79 -1.52 6.00
CA ALA A 295 -9.44 -2.65 5.34
C ALA A 295 -8.60 -3.91 5.16
N MET A 296 -7.27 -3.80 5.24
CA MET A 296 -6.38 -4.96 5.18
C MET A 296 -6.09 -5.58 6.56
N LYS A 297 -6.66 -4.99 7.62
CA LYS A 297 -6.52 -5.46 9.01
C LYS A 297 -7.63 -6.44 9.40
N GLU A 298 -8.11 -7.29 8.48
CA GLU A 298 -8.98 -8.40 8.86
C GLU A 298 -8.19 -9.36 9.75
N GLU A 299 -8.34 -9.21 11.06
CA GLU A 299 -7.65 -10.00 12.10
C GLU A 299 -7.86 -11.52 11.96
N ASN A 300 -8.89 -11.95 11.23
CA ASN A 300 -9.25 -13.35 11.10
C ASN A 300 -8.85 -14.00 9.75
N ASP A 301 -8.32 -13.24 8.77
CA ASP A 301 -7.87 -13.84 7.51
C ASP A 301 -6.45 -14.41 7.65
N PRO A 302 -6.25 -15.74 7.55
CA PRO A 302 -4.93 -16.36 7.63
C PRO A 302 -3.99 -15.97 6.49
N GLN A 303 -4.54 -15.46 5.39
CA GLN A 303 -3.81 -15.00 4.22
C GLN A 303 -3.44 -13.49 4.31
N SER A 304 -3.83 -12.79 5.38
CA SER A 304 -3.50 -11.38 5.55
C SER A 304 -1.98 -11.17 5.67
N PHE A 305 -1.49 -10.08 5.11
CA PHE A 305 -0.07 -9.74 5.17
C PHE A 305 0.45 -9.63 6.61
N ASP A 306 -0.35 -9.13 7.54
CA ASP A 306 0.00 -9.04 8.96
C ASP A 306 0.20 -10.41 9.59
N LYS A 307 -0.70 -11.37 9.34
CA LYS A 307 -0.57 -12.74 9.85
C LYS A 307 0.61 -13.47 9.24
N ILE A 308 0.79 -13.37 7.92
CA ILE A 308 1.94 -13.99 7.26
C ILE A 308 3.24 -13.40 7.81
N LEU A 309 3.32 -12.07 7.97
CA LEU A 309 4.49 -11.41 8.56
C LEU A 309 4.77 -11.90 9.98
N ASN A 310 3.75 -11.98 10.83
CA ASN A 310 3.90 -12.44 12.21
C ASN A 310 4.33 -13.91 12.25
N ASN A 311 3.71 -14.80 11.47
CA ASN A 311 4.11 -16.19 11.38
C ASN A 311 5.56 -16.36 10.90
N LYS A 312 5.98 -15.58 9.88
CA LYS A 312 7.36 -15.61 9.38
C LYS A 312 8.34 -15.05 10.41
N ARG A 313 7.98 -14.01 11.16
CA ARG A 313 8.80 -13.53 12.28
C ARG A 313 8.97 -14.60 13.36
N GLU A 314 7.90 -15.26 13.78
CA GLU A 314 7.98 -16.37 14.75
C GLU A 314 8.89 -17.50 14.26
N THR A 315 8.77 -17.88 12.98
CA THR A 315 9.68 -18.85 12.37
C THR A 315 11.13 -18.38 12.46
N TYR A 316 11.40 -17.12 12.12
CA TYR A 316 12.74 -16.55 12.18
C TYR A 316 13.31 -16.48 13.62
N LEU A 317 12.47 -16.10 14.58
CA LEU A 317 12.85 -16.13 16.01
C LEU A 317 13.23 -17.54 16.47
N ASN A 318 12.47 -18.55 16.05
CA ASN A 318 12.77 -19.96 16.37
C ASN A 318 14.08 -20.43 15.72
N ILE A 319 14.38 -19.99 14.48
CA ILE A 319 15.67 -20.26 13.82
C ILE A 319 16.82 -19.63 14.62
N LEU A 320 16.71 -18.37 15.02
CA LEU A 320 17.73 -17.68 15.80
C LEU A 320 17.94 -18.31 17.17
N ILE A 321 16.87 -18.71 17.86
CA ILE A 321 16.97 -19.41 19.15
C ILE A 321 17.63 -20.78 18.97
N LYS A 322 17.27 -21.52 17.95
CA LYS A 322 17.93 -22.80 17.65
C LYS A 322 19.41 -22.62 17.30
N LYS A 323 19.76 -21.55 16.60
CA LYS A 323 21.16 -21.24 16.21
C LYS A 323 22.02 -20.84 17.39
N HIS A 324 21.50 -20.04 18.32
CA HIS A 324 22.28 -19.38 19.35
C HIS A 324 22.02 -19.91 20.79
N PHE A 325 20.86 -20.51 21.06
CA PHE A 325 20.42 -20.99 22.38
C PHE A 325 19.91 -22.46 22.30
N ASP A 326 20.52 -23.25 21.44
CA ASP A 326 20.09 -24.63 21.14
C ASP A 326 20.01 -25.52 22.38
N GLU A 327 20.96 -25.38 23.31
CA GLU A 327 21.04 -26.22 24.52
C GLU A 327 19.80 -26.02 25.43
N ILE A 328 19.45 -24.77 25.75
CA ILE A 328 18.24 -24.46 26.52
C ILE A 328 16.99 -24.91 25.75
N ASN A 329 16.94 -24.62 24.47
CA ASN A 329 15.80 -24.96 23.63
C ASN A 329 15.54 -26.47 23.56
N LYS A 330 16.58 -27.29 23.42
CA LYS A 330 16.47 -28.76 23.42
C LYS A 330 15.92 -29.30 24.73
N ILE A 331 16.41 -28.80 25.87
CA ILE A 331 15.90 -29.20 27.18
C ILE A 331 14.42 -28.84 27.32
N LEU A 332 14.04 -27.62 26.97
CA LEU A 332 12.66 -27.17 27.06
C LEU A 332 11.75 -27.94 26.13
N GLN A 333 12.14 -28.17 24.87
CA GLN A 333 11.34 -28.93 23.91
C GLN A 333 11.08 -30.37 24.35
N ARG A 334 12.03 -31.00 25.06
CA ARG A 334 11.89 -32.34 25.62
C ARG A 334 10.93 -32.38 26.80
N CYS A 335 10.94 -31.33 27.63
CA CYS A 335 10.26 -31.31 28.92
C CYS A 335 8.89 -30.62 28.91
N ILE A 336 8.62 -29.68 28.03
CA ILE A 336 7.35 -28.93 27.98
C ILE A 336 6.21 -29.81 27.51
N ASN A 337 5.12 -29.83 28.28
CA ASN A 337 3.86 -30.48 27.90
C ASN A 337 3.05 -29.56 26.97
N LYS A 338 3.00 -29.90 25.68
CA LYS A 338 2.29 -29.11 24.66
C LYS A 338 0.76 -29.13 24.78
N ASN A 339 0.21 -30.11 25.51
CA ASN A 339 -1.23 -30.31 25.62
C ASN A 339 -1.90 -29.47 26.73
N ASN A 340 -1.13 -28.85 27.64
CA ASN A 340 -1.62 -28.14 28.84
C ASN A 340 -1.20 -26.67 28.88
N GLN A 341 -1.26 -25.95 27.77
CA GLN A 341 -0.81 -24.54 27.72
C GLN A 341 -1.86 -23.50 28.19
N ALA A 342 -3.06 -23.92 28.59
CA ALA A 342 -4.15 -22.99 28.93
C ALA A 342 -3.89 -22.11 30.17
N ASN A 343 -3.01 -22.55 31.12
CA ASN A 343 -2.74 -21.85 32.39
C ASN A 343 -1.25 -21.65 32.69
N GLY A 344 -0.40 -21.50 31.66
CA GLY A 344 1.05 -21.37 31.84
C GLY A 344 1.84 -22.58 31.34
N VAL A 345 3.18 -22.49 31.42
CA VAL A 345 4.06 -23.58 30.97
C VAL A 345 3.95 -24.74 31.96
N SER A 346 3.51 -25.92 31.49
CA SER A 346 3.53 -27.15 32.24
C SER A 346 4.62 -28.10 31.72
N PHE A 347 5.18 -28.92 32.62
CA PHE A 347 6.26 -29.83 32.29
C PHE A 347 5.84 -31.30 32.44
N LEU A 348 6.42 -32.15 31.62
CA LEU A 348 6.27 -33.61 31.69
C LEU A 348 7.16 -34.16 32.82
N GLU A 349 6.56 -34.52 33.95
CA GLU A 349 7.32 -34.99 35.15
C GLU A 349 8.27 -36.14 34.83
N ASN A 350 7.90 -37.06 33.99
CA ASN A 350 8.72 -38.21 33.59
C ASN A 350 9.99 -37.75 32.82
N GLU A 351 9.88 -36.72 31.99
CA GLU A 351 11.04 -36.17 31.23
C GLU A 351 11.90 -35.32 32.13
N VAL A 352 11.31 -34.56 33.05
CA VAL A 352 12.04 -33.76 34.06
C VAL A 352 12.90 -34.67 34.96
N LYS A 353 12.36 -35.83 35.39
CA LYS A 353 13.12 -36.78 36.23
C LYS A 353 14.30 -37.43 35.50
N LYS A 354 14.35 -37.41 34.16
CA LYS A 354 15.47 -37.94 33.38
C LYS A 354 16.64 -36.94 33.23
N LEU A 355 16.43 -35.68 33.61
CA LEU A 355 17.48 -34.65 33.52
C LEU A 355 18.55 -34.87 34.60
N THR A 356 19.80 -34.84 34.20
CA THR A 356 20.91 -34.93 35.15
C THR A 356 21.34 -33.56 35.67
N LYS A 357 21.78 -33.48 36.95
CA LYS A 357 22.31 -32.24 37.53
C LYS A 357 23.48 -31.67 36.73
N ASN A 358 24.33 -32.54 36.16
CA ASN A 358 25.48 -32.12 35.34
C ASN A 358 25.05 -31.49 34.01
N GLU A 359 24.07 -32.08 33.32
CA GLU A 359 23.50 -31.51 32.08
C GLU A 359 22.94 -30.11 32.32
N LEU A 360 22.12 -29.95 33.34
CA LEU A 360 21.54 -28.65 33.72
C LEU A 360 22.62 -27.61 34.10
N LYS A 361 23.63 -28.04 34.84
CA LYS A 361 24.74 -27.17 35.24
C LYS A 361 25.54 -26.68 34.04
N THR A 362 25.87 -27.54 33.11
CA THR A 362 26.62 -27.18 31.89
C THR A 362 25.87 -26.14 31.08
N VAL A 363 24.55 -26.35 30.82
CA VAL A 363 23.71 -25.43 30.06
C VAL A 363 23.57 -24.08 30.79
N ALA A 364 23.34 -24.09 32.11
CA ALA A 364 23.23 -22.89 32.90
C ALA A 364 24.52 -22.05 32.90
N GLN A 365 25.67 -22.70 33.06
CA GLN A 365 26.98 -22.02 33.02
C GLN A 365 27.30 -21.47 31.62
N HIS A 366 26.99 -22.21 30.55
CA HIS A 366 27.18 -21.75 29.19
C HIS A 366 26.36 -20.50 28.93
N PHE A 367 25.07 -20.49 29.31
CA PHE A 367 24.23 -19.31 29.21
C PHE A 367 24.80 -18.11 29.96
N ASN A 368 25.13 -18.28 31.23
CA ASN A 368 25.69 -17.22 32.08
C ASN A 368 26.91 -16.53 31.47
N ASN A 369 27.79 -17.33 30.88
CA ASN A 369 29.07 -16.84 30.38
C ASN A 369 28.94 -16.15 29.00
N LYS A 370 27.96 -16.53 28.21
CA LYS A 370 27.90 -16.13 26.76
C LYS A 370 26.67 -15.34 26.36
N TYR A 371 25.62 -15.22 27.18
CA TYR A 371 24.35 -14.63 26.71
C TYR A 371 24.49 -13.22 26.15
N ARG A 372 25.39 -12.37 26.72
CA ARG A 372 25.62 -11.00 26.22
C ARG A 372 26.25 -10.97 24.83
N ASP A 373 27.25 -11.80 24.61
CA ASP A 373 27.92 -11.91 23.32
C ASP A 373 26.95 -12.44 22.26
N ILE A 374 26.10 -13.41 22.66
CA ILE A 374 25.05 -13.96 21.80
C ILE A 374 24.00 -12.90 21.49
N LEU A 375 23.54 -12.09 22.45
CA LEU A 375 22.60 -11.00 22.20
C LEU A 375 23.14 -10.00 21.18
N ASN A 376 24.44 -9.66 21.26
CA ASN A 376 25.09 -8.78 20.29
C ASN A 376 25.20 -9.44 18.90
N ALA A 377 25.53 -10.74 18.85
CA ALA A 377 25.59 -11.49 17.61
C ALA A 377 24.20 -11.57 16.91
N VAL A 378 23.15 -11.89 17.68
CA VAL A 378 21.77 -11.91 17.17
C VAL A 378 21.31 -10.52 16.69
N LYS A 379 21.64 -9.45 17.44
CA LYS A 379 21.38 -8.09 16.98
C LYS A 379 22.01 -7.84 15.61
N LYS A 380 23.28 -8.18 15.47
CA LYS A 380 24.01 -8.04 14.18
C LYS A 380 23.36 -8.86 13.07
N ASP A 381 23.01 -10.13 13.33
CA ASP A 381 22.33 -11.01 12.36
C ASP A 381 21.02 -10.40 11.89
N ILE A 382 20.17 -9.93 12.80
CA ILE A 382 18.86 -9.31 12.46
C ILE A 382 19.06 -8.04 11.65
N TYR A 383 19.91 -7.11 12.07
CA TYR A 383 20.12 -5.83 11.40
C TYR A 383 20.86 -5.95 10.05
N SER A 384 21.61 -7.04 9.84
CA SER A 384 22.19 -7.33 8.52
C SER A 384 21.20 -7.95 7.55
N SER A 385 20.25 -8.74 8.06
CA SER A 385 19.29 -9.52 7.27
C SER A 385 18.01 -8.74 6.95
N ILE A 386 17.50 -7.96 7.92
CA ILE A 386 16.27 -7.18 7.77
C ILE A 386 16.65 -5.75 7.34
N LYS A 387 16.21 -5.36 6.14
CA LYS A 387 16.67 -4.12 5.49
C LYS A 387 16.07 -2.84 6.06
N ASP A 388 14.85 -2.92 6.54
CA ASP A 388 14.20 -1.79 7.17
C ASP A 388 14.56 -1.73 8.66
N THR A 389 15.03 -0.57 9.12
CA THR A 389 15.54 -0.39 10.49
C THR A 389 14.46 -0.56 11.54
N GLU A 390 13.25 -0.08 11.29
CA GLU A 390 12.14 -0.21 12.24
C GLU A 390 11.65 -1.66 12.31
N ASN A 391 11.58 -2.34 11.16
CA ASN A 391 11.28 -3.77 11.11
C ASN A 391 12.33 -4.62 11.86
N ALA A 392 13.62 -4.31 11.68
CA ALA A 392 14.70 -4.96 12.41
C ALA A 392 14.58 -4.74 13.92
N LYS A 393 14.27 -3.52 14.35
CA LYS A 393 14.03 -3.16 15.74
C LYS A 393 12.84 -3.93 16.35
N ILE A 394 11.70 -3.96 15.65
CA ILE A 394 10.52 -4.73 16.08
C ILE A 394 10.88 -6.22 16.23
N THR A 395 11.59 -6.78 15.25
CA THR A 395 11.98 -8.19 15.25
C THR A 395 12.95 -8.51 16.38
N TYR A 396 13.94 -7.63 16.64
CA TYR A 396 14.88 -7.82 17.75
C TYR A 396 14.20 -7.69 19.11
N THR A 397 13.29 -6.74 19.28
CA THR A 397 12.50 -6.60 20.52
C THR A 397 11.65 -7.85 20.79
N LYS A 398 11.00 -8.42 19.76
CA LYS A 398 10.27 -9.70 19.88
C LYS A 398 11.20 -10.85 20.24
N PHE A 399 12.42 -10.90 19.65
CA PHE A 399 13.42 -11.89 20.01
C PHE A 399 13.80 -11.81 21.49
N LEU A 400 14.07 -10.62 22.01
CA LEU A 400 14.41 -10.41 23.41
C LEU A 400 13.30 -10.88 24.35
N SER A 401 12.05 -10.61 24.02
CA SER A 401 10.88 -11.07 24.78
C SER A 401 10.75 -12.59 24.77
N GLU A 402 10.92 -13.22 23.60
CA GLU A 402 10.86 -14.67 23.45
C GLU A 402 11.99 -15.38 24.20
N LEU A 403 13.21 -14.82 24.14
CA LEU A 403 14.34 -15.32 24.93
C LEU A 403 14.06 -15.26 26.43
N LEU A 404 13.52 -14.14 26.93
CA LEU A 404 13.16 -13.99 28.34
C LEU A 404 12.14 -15.03 28.78
N ASN A 405 11.11 -15.29 27.97
CA ASN A 405 10.10 -16.28 28.26
C ASN A 405 10.69 -17.70 28.33
N ARG A 406 11.55 -18.06 27.37
CA ARG A 406 12.23 -19.38 27.38
C ARG A 406 13.20 -19.51 28.54
N TYR A 407 13.94 -18.46 28.86
CA TYR A 407 14.84 -18.48 30.01
C TYR A 407 14.06 -18.58 31.32
N ALA A 408 12.96 -17.89 31.50
CA ALA A 408 12.06 -18.04 32.64
C ALA A 408 11.56 -19.47 32.78
N SER A 409 11.11 -20.08 31.70
CA SER A 409 10.70 -21.49 31.66
C SER A 409 11.85 -22.45 32.07
N PHE A 410 13.08 -22.15 31.63
CA PHE A 410 14.25 -22.94 32.03
C PHE A 410 14.57 -22.79 33.54
N VAL A 411 14.44 -21.60 34.09
CA VAL A 411 14.62 -21.36 35.56
C VAL A 411 13.52 -22.09 36.36
N ASP A 412 12.27 -22.09 35.86
CA ASP A 412 11.18 -22.84 36.51
C ASP A 412 11.44 -24.36 36.51
N LEU A 413 11.97 -24.87 35.36
CA LEU A 413 12.42 -26.26 35.29
C LEU A 413 13.52 -26.57 36.33
N LEU A 414 14.49 -25.68 36.52
CA LEU A 414 15.54 -25.83 37.54
C LEU A 414 14.94 -25.89 38.95
N ARG A 415 13.94 -25.10 39.27
CA ARG A 415 13.21 -25.13 40.53
C ARG A 415 12.53 -26.49 40.77
N MET A 416 11.87 -27.01 39.72
CA MET A 416 11.22 -28.35 39.83
C MET A 416 12.22 -29.49 40.07
N THR A 417 13.44 -29.37 39.58
CA THR A 417 14.49 -30.37 39.78
C THR A 417 15.22 -30.23 41.13
N LYS A 418 14.80 -29.30 42.01
CA LYS A 418 15.39 -29.02 43.35
C LYS A 418 16.89 -28.75 43.30
N ASN A 419 17.37 -28.04 42.28
CA ASN A 419 18.77 -27.67 42.10
C ASN A 419 19.05 -26.27 42.66
N ASP A 420 18.80 -26.04 43.95
CA ASP A 420 18.88 -24.72 44.58
C ASP A 420 20.30 -24.11 44.49
N ASP A 421 21.35 -24.92 44.56
CA ASP A 421 22.74 -24.48 44.35
C ASP A 421 22.95 -23.84 42.94
N LEU A 422 22.30 -24.37 41.92
CA LEU A 422 22.39 -23.81 40.58
C LEU A 422 21.61 -22.51 40.46
N LEU A 423 20.45 -22.41 41.09
CA LEU A 423 19.64 -21.20 41.10
C LEU A 423 20.38 -19.98 41.69
N MET A 424 21.28 -20.20 42.68
CA MET A 424 22.08 -19.13 43.25
C MET A 424 23.23 -18.67 42.34
N THR A 425 23.66 -19.48 41.38
CA THR A 425 24.81 -19.20 40.53
C THR A 425 24.45 -18.67 39.13
N ILE A 426 23.19 -18.79 38.74
CA ILE A 426 22.72 -18.33 37.42
C ILE A 426 22.23 -16.88 37.45
N VAL A 427 22.19 -16.26 36.27
CA VAL A 427 21.57 -14.94 36.08
C VAL A 427 20.10 -15.03 36.48
N SER A 428 19.63 -14.21 37.42
CA SER A 428 18.21 -14.18 37.76
C SER A 428 17.37 -13.65 36.60
N VAL A 429 16.12 -14.15 36.45
CA VAL A 429 15.17 -13.67 35.44
C VAL A 429 14.99 -12.16 35.55
N GLN A 430 14.94 -11.62 36.78
CA GLN A 430 14.81 -10.17 37.01
C GLN A 430 16.01 -9.38 36.46
N LYS A 431 17.25 -9.88 36.67
CA LYS A 431 18.46 -9.24 36.13
C LYS A 431 18.46 -9.24 34.60
N LEU A 432 18.10 -10.37 33.98
CA LEU A 432 18.00 -10.48 32.54
C LEU A 432 16.89 -9.53 32.01
N MET A 433 15.75 -9.44 32.66
CA MET A 433 14.67 -8.51 32.33
C MET A 433 15.10 -7.05 32.38
N ILE A 434 15.83 -6.64 33.41
CA ILE A 434 16.37 -5.28 33.53
C ILE A 434 17.33 -4.98 32.38
N GLU A 435 18.21 -5.92 32.01
CA GLU A 435 19.18 -5.77 30.94
C GLU A 435 18.47 -5.66 29.58
N ILE A 436 17.47 -6.51 29.34
CA ILE A 436 16.61 -6.44 28.13
C ILE A 436 15.86 -5.10 28.05
N ASN A 437 15.28 -4.64 29.16
CA ASN A 437 14.60 -3.34 29.18
C ASN A 437 15.55 -2.17 28.89
N ASN A 438 16.79 -2.23 29.36
CA ASN A 438 17.79 -1.20 29.02
C ASN A 438 18.17 -1.23 27.55
N ILE A 439 18.34 -2.43 26.95
CA ILE A 439 18.59 -2.59 25.52
C ILE A 439 17.41 -2.02 24.73
N THR A 440 16.18 -2.34 25.10
CA THR A 440 14.97 -1.86 24.41
C THR A 440 14.82 -0.33 24.49
N LYS A 441 15.14 0.27 25.64
CA LYS A 441 15.16 1.74 25.80
C LYS A 441 16.18 2.40 24.86
N THR A 442 17.39 1.85 24.75
CA THR A 442 18.43 2.39 23.85
C THR A 442 18.09 2.22 22.36
N LEU A 443 17.19 1.31 22.01
CA LEU A 443 16.67 1.17 20.64
C LEU A 443 15.58 2.20 20.33
N ASN A 444 14.92 2.76 21.34
CA ASN A 444 13.81 3.72 21.18
C ASN A 444 14.26 5.18 21.19
N ASN A 445 15.49 5.43 21.64
CA ASN A 445 16.18 6.72 21.54
C ASN A 445 17.02 6.77 20.25
#